data_400d9b186eaa0f7c936599c037a87f34
#
_entry.id   400d9b186eaa0f7c936599c037a87f34
#
_cell.length_a   1.000
_cell.length_b   1.000
_cell.length_c   1.000
_cell.angle_alpha   90.00
_cell.angle_beta   90.00
_cell.angle_gamma   90.00
#
_symmetry.space_group_name_H-M   'P 1'
#
loop_
_entity.id
_entity.type
_entity.pdbx_description
1 polymer ?
#
loop_
_entity_poly.entity_id
_entity_poly.type
_entity_poly.pdbx_seq_one_letter_code
_entity_poly.pdbx_strand_id
1 'polypeptide(L)'
;MLNRQLADFGIQPVLAYLALPIIFFVPSIYLFQKTPFAQYIYLLMALSLIIRFNESNRNNFLKSCFKSNDYLIIRIAENVLVILPFFIFLTCKNCFFSAAILLPLSVFAAFVSFESKLQFTIPTPFYKQPFEFITGFRKAFLGFLCCYIITFIAIAVHNFNLGIFALLLNFLFCISFYTSTEPDFYVWVYSLTSKLFLIKKIKTALLHATILTLPSAVILSLFYISNSYIIAGFYCLGYVYLAAVVCAKYSVFPKQMSLPQTILLAVSIPLPPLLIILVPYFYIQSIKKLDKFL
;
A
#
# COMPACT_ATOMS: atom_id res chain seq x y z
N MET A 1 15.88 -4.29 16.69
CA MET A 1 15.62 -3.81 15.33
C MET A 1 14.22 -3.19 15.23
N LEU A 2 13.15 -3.88 15.62
CA LEU A 2 11.76 -3.40 15.56
C LEU A 2 11.52 -2.10 16.34
N ASN A 3 12.01 -2.01 17.59
CA ASN A 3 11.87 -0.81 18.43
C ASN A 3 12.51 0.43 17.78
N ARG A 4 13.64 0.25 17.09
CA ARG A 4 14.30 1.35 16.38
C ARG A 4 13.47 1.80 15.17
N GLN A 5 12.91 0.86 14.42
CA GLN A 5 12.02 1.18 13.29
C GLN A 5 10.75 1.91 13.74
N LEU A 6 10.16 1.48 14.87
CA LEU A 6 9.01 2.15 15.46
C LEU A 6 9.34 3.57 15.92
N ALA A 7 10.50 3.76 16.56
CA ALA A 7 10.98 5.08 16.98
C ALA A 7 11.31 5.99 15.79
N ASP A 8 11.94 5.46 14.74
CA ASP A 8 12.22 6.20 13.49
C ASP A 8 10.93 6.61 12.77
N PHE A 9 9.86 5.80 12.90
CA PHE A 9 8.51 6.13 12.39
C PHE A 9 7.76 7.14 13.28
N GLY A 10 8.26 7.42 14.49
CA GLY A 10 7.69 8.38 15.44
C GLY A 10 6.67 7.79 16.42
N ILE A 11 6.63 6.47 16.58
CA ILE A 11 5.75 5.78 17.54
C ILE A 11 6.61 5.29 18.72
N GLN A 12 6.17 5.58 19.94
CA GLN A 12 6.78 4.96 21.12
C GLN A 12 6.52 3.44 21.07
N PRO A 13 7.56 2.59 21.21
CA PRO A 13 7.40 1.14 21.09
C PRO A 13 6.34 0.55 22.04
N VAL A 14 6.25 1.07 23.26
CA VAL A 14 5.25 0.64 24.25
C VAL A 14 3.82 0.86 23.75
N LEU A 15 3.54 2.05 23.19
CA LEU A 15 2.22 2.35 22.62
C LEU A 15 1.91 1.48 21.42
N ALA A 16 2.90 1.18 20.58
CA ALA A 16 2.73 0.29 19.44
C ALA A 16 2.33 -1.12 19.88
N TYR A 17 3.00 -1.67 20.89
CA TYR A 17 2.67 -3.00 21.41
C TYR A 17 1.31 -3.06 22.10
N LEU A 18 0.88 -1.99 22.77
CA LEU A 18 -0.46 -1.90 23.36
C LEU A 18 -1.56 -1.74 22.31
N ALA A 19 -1.27 -1.03 21.23
CA ALA A 19 -2.23 -0.81 20.15
C ALA A 19 -2.41 -2.05 19.25
N LEU A 20 -1.41 -2.92 19.13
CA LEU A 20 -1.41 -4.06 18.23
C LEU A 20 -2.59 -5.03 18.49
N PRO A 21 -2.91 -5.44 19.74
CA PRO A 21 -4.10 -6.24 20.02
C PRO A 21 -5.40 -5.52 19.61
N ILE A 22 -5.52 -4.23 19.88
CA ILE A 22 -6.72 -3.45 19.57
C ILE A 22 -6.93 -3.40 18.05
N ILE A 23 -5.87 -3.10 17.30
CA ILE A 23 -5.88 -3.06 15.82
C ILE A 23 -6.21 -4.43 15.23
N PHE A 24 -5.87 -5.53 15.92
CA PHE A 24 -6.21 -6.87 15.47
C PHE A 24 -7.65 -7.25 15.82
N PHE A 25 -8.06 -7.09 17.08
CA PHE A 25 -9.34 -7.61 17.57
C PHE A 25 -10.54 -6.77 17.10
N VAL A 26 -10.44 -5.45 17.06
CA VAL A 26 -11.58 -4.58 16.70
C VAL A 26 -12.07 -4.83 15.25
N PRO A 27 -11.20 -4.81 14.23
CA PRO A 27 -11.61 -5.14 12.85
C PRO A 27 -12.06 -6.59 12.71
N SER A 28 -11.47 -7.51 13.50
CA SER A 28 -11.84 -8.93 13.48
C SER A 28 -13.27 -9.14 13.97
N ILE A 29 -13.66 -8.52 15.08
CA ILE A 29 -15.02 -8.58 15.61
C ILE A 29 -16.00 -7.99 14.58
N TYR A 30 -15.68 -6.82 14.01
CA TYR A 30 -16.48 -6.17 13.00
C TYR A 30 -16.70 -7.04 11.76
N LEU A 31 -15.63 -7.69 11.27
CA LEU A 31 -15.70 -8.58 10.10
C LEU A 31 -16.66 -9.76 10.36
N PHE A 32 -16.56 -10.40 11.52
CA PHE A 32 -17.41 -11.54 11.86
C PHE A 32 -18.87 -11.16 12.13
N GLN A 33 -19.15 -9.90 12.47
CA GLN A 33 -20.53 -9.39 12.59
C GLN A 33 -21.15 -9.06 11.22
N LYS A 34 -20.34 -8.64 10.25
CA LYS A 34 -20.84 -8.12 8.96
C LYS A 34 -20.98 -9.19 7.88
N THR A 35 -20.16 -10.27 7.91
CA THR A 35 -20.12 -11.24 6.81
C THR A 35 -20.16 -12.68 7.30
N PRO A 36 -21.03 -13.54 6.72
CA PRO A 36 -21.06 -14.96 7.05
C PRO A 36 -19.79 -15.70 6.55
N PHE A 37 -19.10 -15.13 5.56
CA PHE A 37 -17.86 -15.69 4.99
C PHE A 37 -16.59 -15.25 5.73
N ALA A 38 -16.72 -14.58 6.89
CA ALA A 38 -15.60 -14.04 7.65
C ALA A 38 -14.51 -15.07 7.96
N GLN A 39 -14.88 -16.31 8.26
CA GLN A 39 -13.93 -17.40 8.52
C GLN A 39 -12.99 -17.67 7.34
N TYR A 40 -13.49 -17.65 6.09
CA TYR A 40 -12.67 -17.89 4.90
C TYR A 40 -11.76 -16.70 4.60
N ILE A 41 -12.25 -15.48 4.78
CA ILE A 41 -11.43 -14.26 4.67
C ILE A 41 -10.28 -14.32 5.69
N TYR A 42 -10.57 -14.77 6.91
CA TYR A 42 -9.58 -14.89 7.97
C TYR A 42 -8.50 -15.92 7.64
N LEU A 43 -8.91 -17.09 7.08
CA LEU A 43 -7.97 -18.08 6.55
C LEU A 43 -7.06 -17.49 5.47
N LEU A 44 -7.63 -16.78 4.51
CA LEU A 44 -6.86 -16.13 3.43
C LEU A 44 -5.90 -15.06 3.98
N MET A 45 -6.30 -14.27 4.96
CA MET A 45 -5.44 -13.29 5.61
C MET A 45 -4.26 -13.96 6.31
N ALA A 46 -4.50 -15.02 7.10
CA ALA A 46 -3.45 -15.77 7.77
C ALA A 46 -2.46 -16.39 6.76
N LEU A 47 -2.97 -16.98 5.69
CA LEU A 47 -2.15 -17.54 4.60
C LEU A 47 -1.32 -16.48 3.90
N SER A 48 -1.90 -15.32 3.62
CA SER A 48 -1.17 -14.22 2.97
C SER A 48 0.03 -13.75 3.80
N LEU A 49 -0.12 -13.72 5.14
CA LEU A 49 0.98 -13.41 6.06
C LEU A 49 2.07 -14.50 6.03
N ILE A 50 1.70 -15.78 6.08
CA ILE A 50 2.66 -16.89 5.98
C ILE A 50 3.45 -16.81 4.68
N ILE A 51 2.78 -16.57 3.53
CA ILE A 51 3.42 -16.45 2.23
C ILE A 51 4.41 -15.27 2.22
N ARG A 52 4.07 -14.16 2.84
CA ARG A 52 4.94 -12.98 2.95
C ARG A 52 6.21 -13.26 3.75
N PHE A 53 6.14 -14.10 4.80
CA PHE A 53 7.32 -14.55 5.55
C PHE A 53 8.17 -15.58 4.79
N ASN A 54 7.65 -16.12 3.67
CA ASN A 54 8.35 -17.11 2.83
C ASN A 54 9.17 -16.47 1.69
N GLU A 55 9.66 -15.24 1.88
CA GLU A 55 10.48 -14.54 0.90
C GLU A 55 11.82 -15.26 0.67
N SER A 56 12.16 -15.50 -0.60
CA SER A 56 13.34 -16.26 -1.03
C SER A 56 14.64 -15.67 -0.47
N ASN A 57 14.83 -14.35 -0.53
CA ASN A 57 16.05 -13.69 -0.04
C ASN A 57 16.27 -13.93 1.46
N ARG A 58 15.20 -13.84 2.24
CA ARG A 58 15.24 -14.11 3.68
C ARG A 58 15.54 -15.57 3.98
N ASN A 59 14.92 -16.48 3.24
CA ASN A 59 15.13 -17.92 3.40
C ASN A 59 16.58 -18.31 3.05
N ASN A 60 17.15 -17.74 2.00
CA ASN A 60 18.53 -17.97 1.63
C ASN A 60 19.51 -17.45 2.71
N PHE A 61 19.23 -16.28 3.27
CA PHE A 61 20.00 -15.75 4.42
C PHE A 61 19.91 -16.68 5.63
N LEU A 62 18.72 -17.14 6.01
CA LEU A 62 18.57 -18.06 7.14
C LEU A 62 19.30 -19.39 6.89
N LYS A 63 19.26 -19.94 5.67
CA LYS A 63 19.99 -21.15 5.29
C LYS A 63 21.50 -20.97 5.36
N SER A 64 22.01 -19.76 5.13
CA SER A 64 23.46 -19.49 5.27
C SER A 64 23.91 -19.35 6.73
N CYS A 65 23.00 -18.96 7.63
CA CYS A 65 23.30 -18.73 9.05
C CYS A 65 23.07 -19.97 9.92
N PHE A 66 22.12 -20.86 9.56
CA PHE A 66 21.68 -21.97 10.40
C PHE A 66 21.81 -23.32 9.68
N LYS A 67 22.02 -24.39 10.47
CA LYS A 67 21.98 -25.76 9.95
C LYS A 67 20.56 -26.09 9.45
N SER A 68 20.45 -27.06 8.56
CA SER A 68 19.18 -27.45 7.91
C SER A 68 18.04 -27.73 8.90
N ASN A 69 18.34 -28.44 10.00
CA ASN A 69 17.34 -28.77 11.02
C ASN A 69 16.91 -27.53 11.81
N ASP A 70 17.85 -26.68 12.21
CA ASP A 70 17.57 -25.44 12.95
C ASP A 70 16.76 -24.47 12.08
N TYR A 71 17.09 -24.38 10.80
CA TYR A 71 16.33 -23.60 9.83
C TYR A 71 14.85 -24.04 9.76
N LEU A 72 14.58 -25.35 9.69
CA LEU A 72 13.20 -25.85 9.65
C LEU A 72 12.45 -25.56 10.94
N ILE A 73 13.08 -25.74 12.10
CA ILE A 73 12.48 -25.42 13.40
C ILE A 73 12.12 -23.94 13.49
N ILE A 74 13.04 -23.05 13.10
CA ILE A 74 12.80 -21.60 13.07
C ILE A 74 11.59 -21.28 12.17
N ARG A 75 11.54 -21.86 10.97
CA ARG A 75 10.47 -21.63 10.01
C ARG A 75 9.10 -22.08 10.53
N ILE A 76 9.05 -23.27 11.14
CA ILE A 76 7.80 -23.79 11.74
C ILE A 76 7.38 -22.88 12.89
N ALA A 77 8.31 -22.53 13.79
CA ALA A 77 8.01 -21.67 14.93
C ALA A 77 7.48 -20.29 14.50
N GLU A 78 8.10 -19.67 13.50
CA GLU A 78 7.64 -18.38 12.95
C GLU A 78 6.23 -18.47 12.36
N ASN A 79 5.98 -19.50 11.52
CA ASN A 79 4.66 -19.66 10.92
C ASN A 79 3.57 -19.91 11.98
N VAL A 80 3.87 -20.73 13.00
CA VAL A 80 2.96 -20.99 14.12
C VAL A 80 2.70 -19.72 14.92
N LEU A 81 3.73 -18.93 15.23
CA LEU A 81 3.58 -17.66 15.96
C LEU A 81 2.71 -16.66 15.19
N VAL A 82 2.87 -16.59 13.87
CA VAL A 82 2.08 -15.67 13.01
C VAL A 82 0.61 -16.05 12.98
N ILE A 83 0.28 -17.33 12.94
CA ILE A 83 -1.12 -17.78 12.90
C ILE A 83 -1.79 -17.82 14.27
N LEU A 84 -1.03 -17.80 15.36
CA LEU A 84 -1.54 -17.96 16.73
C LEU A 84 -2.68 -16.99 17.07
N PRO A 85 -2.61 -15.69 16.80
CA PRO A 85 -3.73 -14.78 17.04
C PRO A 85 -4.98 -15.12 16.21
N PHE A 86 -4.82 -15.57 14.97
CA PHE A 86 -5.93 -16.01 14.11
C PHE A 86 -6.55 -17.29 14.64
N PHE A 87 -5.74 -18.24 15.07
CA PHE A 87 -6.19 -19.50 15.66
C PHE A 87 -7.00 -19.27 16.91
N ILE A 88 -6.50 -18.44 17.85
CA ILE A 88 -7.20 -18.09 19.10
C ILE A 88 -8.53 -17.41 18.76
N PHE A 89 -8.56 -16.48 17.83
CA PHE A 89 -9.79 -15.77 17.49
C PHE A 89 -10.84 -16.69 16.86
N LEU A 90 -10.43 -17.58 15.95
CA LEU A 90 -11.34 -18.56 15.32
C LEU A 90 -11.92 -19.55 16.35
N THR A 91 -11.12 -20.00 17.31
CA THR A 91 -11.61 -20.86 18.39
C THR A 91 -12.60 -20.13 19.30
N CYS A 92 -12.35 -18.86 19.63
CA CYS A 92 -13.30 -18.03 20.38
C CYS A 92 -14.63 -17.80 19.64
N LYS A 93 -14.62 -17.87 18.30
CA LYS A 93 -15.83 -17.76 17.46
C LYS A 93 -16.48 -19.10 17.14
N ASN A 94 -16.07 -20.19 17.78
CA ASN A 94 -16.55 -21.57 17.57
C ASN A 94 -16.34 -22.09 16.11
N CYS A 95 -15.41 -21.47 15.35
CA CYS A 95 -15.03 -21.91 14.01
C CYS A 95 -13.91 -22.95 14.07
N PHE A 96 -14.11 -24.05 14.80
CA PHE A 96 -13.08 -25.06 15.07
C PHE A 96 -12.53 -25.73 13.83
N PHE A 97 -13.35 -25.98 12.81
CA PHE A 97 -12.90 -26.57 11.55
C PHE A 97 -11.87 -25.68 10.84
N SER A 98 -12.15 -24.39 10.72
CA SER A 98 -11.23 -23.42 10.10
C SER A 98 -9.95 -23.24 10.94
N ALA A 99 -10.05 -23.26 12.26
CA ALA A 99 -8.90 -23.22 13.14
C ALA A 99 -8.02 -24.47 13.00
N ALA A 100 -8.63 -25.67 12.94
CA ALA A 100 -7.91 -26.94 12.78
C ALA A 100 -7.13 -27.02 11.45
N ILE A 101 -7.63 -26.42 10.38
CA ILE A 101 -6.94 -26.37 9.08
C ILE A 101 -5.72 -25.46 9.11
N LEU A 102 -5.72 -24.38 9.90
CA LEU A 102 -4.62 -23.43 9.96
C LEU A 102 -3.30 -24.06 10.45
N LEU A 103 -3.36 -24.94 11.44
CA LEU A 103 -2.15 -25.54 12.02
C LEU A 103 -1.37 -26.39 11.01
N PRO A 104 -1.94 -27.45 10.37
CA PRO A 104 -1.21 -28.23 9.40
C PRO A 104 -0.77 -27.39 8.19
N LEU A 105 -1.57 -26.39 7.79
CA LEU A 105 -1.26 -25.53 6.68
C LEU A 105 -0.04 -24.63 6.96
N SER A 106 0.12 -24.16 8.20
CA SER A 106 1.29 -23.36 8.60
C SER A 106 2.58 -24.20 8.63
N VAL A 107 2.46 -25.44 9.11
CA VAL A 107 3.59 -26.39 9.12
C VAL A 107 3.97 -26.76 7.67
N PHE A 108 2.99 -27.08 6.83
CA PHE A 108 3.22 -27.39 5.42
C PHE A 108 3.89 -26.22 4.68
N ALA A 109 3.47 -24.99 4.94
CA ALA A 109 4.07 -23.80 4.35
C ALA A 109 5.54 -23.58 4.73
N ALA A 110 6.03 -24.18 5.81
CA ALA A 110 7.45 -24.12 6.19
C ALA A 110 8.33 -24.92 5.23
N PHE A 111 7.80 -25.98 4.63
CA PHE A 111 8.51 -26.83 3.67
C PHE A 111 8.48 -26.28 2.24
N VAL A 112 7.50 -25.41 1.94
CA VAL A 112 7.38 -24.81 0.60
C VAL A 112 8.18 -23.51 0.57
N SER A 113 9.20 -23.45 -0.29
CA SER A 113 9.88 -22.19 -0.61
C SER A 113 9.33 -21.67 -1.94
N PHE A 114 8.65 -20.55 -1.90
CA PHE A 114 8.24 -19.87 -3.12
C PHE A 114 9.43 -19.12 -3.71
N GLU A 115 10.24 -19.80 -4.52
CA GLU A 115 11.16 -19.10 -5.39
C GLU A 115 10.36 -18.49 -6.53
N SER A 116 10.17 -17.19 -6.49
CA SER A 116 9.60 -16.50 -7.65
C SER A 116 10.66 -16.43 -8.76
N LYS A 117 10.84 -17.55 -9.45
CA LYS A 117 11.68 -17.63 -10.67
C LYS A 117 11.02 -16.93 -11.87
N LEU A 118 9.79 -16.49 -11.72
CA LEU A 118 9.09 -15.71 -12.73
C LEU A 118 9.64 -14.27 -12.77
N GLN A 119 10.81 -14.11 -13.39
CA GLN A 119 11.34 -12.81 -13.81
C GLN A 119 10.57 -12.27 -15.03
N PHE A 120 9.25 -12.41 -15.01
CA PHE A 120 8.43 -11.79 -16.04
C PHE A 120 8.37 -10.29 -15.77
N THR A 121 9.19 -9.53 -16.46
CA THR A 121 9.13 -8.07 -16.41
C THR A 121 7.93 -7.59 -17.22
N ILE A 122 6.86 -7.20 -16.51
CA ILE A 122 5.69 -6.60 -17.15
C ILE A 122 6.13 -5.35 -17.91
N PRO A 123 5.86 -5.24 -19.24
CA PRO A 123 6.15 -4.03 -19.97
C PRO A 123 5.34 -2.87 -19.39
N THR A 124 5.98 -1.72 -19.23
CA THR A 124 5.34 -0.54 -18.66
C THR A 124 5.30 0.59 -19.68
N PRO A 125 4.22 1.39 -19.78
CA PRO A 125 4.16 2.55 -20.65
C PRO A 125 5.09 3.69 -20.18
N PHE A 126 5.76 3.54 -19.04
CA PHE A 126 6.52 4.58 -18.35
C PHE A 126 8.04 4.47 -18.53
N TYR A 127 8.53 3.80 -19.58
CA TYR A 127 9.95 3.43 -19.73
C TYR A 127 10.95 4.62 -19.78
N LYS A 128 10.49 5.82 -20.15
CA LYS A 128 11.36 7.01 -20.28
C LYS A 128 11.54 7.80 -18.99
N GLN A 129 10.74 7.58 -17.97
CA GLN A 129 10.78 8.35 -16.72
C GLN A 129 10.19 7.58 -15.55
N PRO A 130 10.19 8.19 -14.39
CA PRO A 130 11.01 7.85 -13.24
C PRO A 130 10.62 6.54 -12.61
N PHE A 131 11.59 6.02 -11.92
CA PHE A 131 11.61 4.85 -11.07
C PHE A 131 10.30 4.51 -10.34
N GLU A 132 9.56 5.48 -9.80
CA GLU A 132 8.37 5.24 -8.99
C GLU A 132 7.23 4.58 -9.80
N PHE A 133 6.92 5.12 -10.98
CA PHE A 133 5.86 4.56 -11.81
C PHE A 133 6.24 3.24 -12.46
N ILE A 134 7.51 3.02 -12.82
CA ILE A 134 7.96 1.76 -13.39
C ILE A 134 7.85 0.64 -12.35
N THR A 135 8.44 0.86 -11.17
CA THR A 135 8.44 -0.15 -10.10
C THR A 135 7.07 -0.31 -9.46
N GLY A 136 6.37 0.80 -9.24
CA GLY A 136 5.04 0.82 -8.65
C GLY A 136 4.01 0.13 -9.54
N PHE A 137 3.97 0.45 -10.83
CA PHE A 137 3.05 -0.19 -11.78
C PHE A 137 3.25 -1.71 -11.85
N ARG A 138 4.51 -2.17 -11.93
CA ARG A 138 4.81 -3.62 -11.94
C ARG A 138 4.28 -4.33 -10.69
N LYS A 139 4.42 -3.69 -9.51
CA LYS A 139 3.92 -4.24 -8.23
C LYS A 139 2.40 -4.22 -8.14
N ALA A 140 1.76 -3.18 -8.67
CA ALA A 140 0.32 -2.94 -8.56
C ALA A 140 -0.48 -3.33 -9.81
N PHE A 141 0.14 -3.96 -10.81
CA PHE A 141 -0.50 -4.28 -12.09
C PHE A 141 -1.83 -5.01 -11.94
N LEU A 142 -1.86 -6.08 -11.12
CA LEU A 142 -3.10 -6.81 -10.83
C LEU A 142 -4.13 -5.93 -10.13
N GLY A 143 -3.70 -4.98 -9.30
CA GLY A 143 -4.59 -4.01 -8.65
C GLY A 143 -5.30 -3.11 -9.67
N PHE A 144 -4.58 -2.57 -10.66
CA PHE A 144 -5.18 -1.79 -11.74
C PHE A 144 -6.16 -2.62 -12.58
N LEU A 145 -5.78 -3.86 -12.89
CA LEU A 145 -6.67 -4.78 -13.60
C LEU A 145 -7.98 -5.00 -12.82
N CYS A 146 -7.88 -5.25 -11.51
CA CYS A 146 -9.06 -5.37 -10.64
C CYS A 146 -9.90 -4.08 -10.62
N CYS A 147 -9.27 -2.90 -10.58
CA CYS A 147 -10.01 -1.63 -10.62
C CYS A 147 -10.78 -1.45 -11.92
N TYR A 148 -10.20 -1.81 -13.07
CA TYR A 148 -10.92 -1.76 -14.34
C TYR A 148 -12.08 -2.78 -14.37
N ILE A 149 -11.87 -4.00 -13.87
CA ILE A 149 -12.94 -5.00 -13.75
C ILE A 149 -14.07 -4.46 -12.86
N ILE A 150 -13.75 -3.88 -11.70
CA ILE A 150 -14.75 -3.27 -10.80
C ILE A 150 -15.50 -2.13 -11.52
N THR A 151 -14.80 -1.32 -12.33
CA THR A 151 -15.44 -0.26 -13.13
C THR A 151 -16.45 -0.84 -14.10
N PHE A 152 -16.14 -1.93 -14.80
CA PHE A 152 -17.09 -2.61 -15.70
C PHE A 152 -18.25 -3.24 -14.93
N ILE A 153 -18.00 -3.86 -13.78
CA ILE A 153 -19.05 -4.41 -12.92
C ILE A 153 -19.98 -3.27 -12.44
N ALA A 154 -19.43 -2.12 -12.03
CA ALA A 154 -20.20 -0.96 -11.59
C ALA A 154 -21.21 -0.49 -12.65
N ILE A 155 -20.80 -0.51 -13.92
CA ILE A 155 -21.65 -0.18 -15.04
C ILE A 155 -22.72 -1.25 -15.26
N ALA A 156 -22.33 -2.54 -15.24
CA ALA A 156 -23.27 -3.65 -15.46
C ALA A 156 -24.37 -3.73 -14.38
N VAL A 157 -24.03 -3.38 -13.13
CA VAL A 157 -24.96 -3.38 -11.99
C VAL A 157 -25.64 -2.01 -11.78
N HIS A 158 -25.35 -1.03 -12.64
CA HIS A 158 -25.85 0.35 -12.51
C HIS A 158 -25.53 1.00 -11.15
N ASN A 159 -24.38 0.67 -10.55
CA ASN A 159 -23.98 1.22 -9.25
C ASN A 159 -22.89 2.29 -9.41
N PHE A 160 -23.33 3.56 -9.43
CA PHE A 160 -22.45 4.72 -9.54
C PHE A 160 -21.38 4.79 -8.44
N ASN A 161 -21.77 4.51 -7.18
CA ASN A 161 -20.86 4.59 -6.04
C ASN A 161 -19.71 3.57 -6.14
N LEU A 162 -19.98 2.38 -6.68
CA LEU A 162 -18.96 1.37 -6.95
C LEU A 162 -17.98 1.85 -8.03
N GLY A 163 -18.46 2.58 -9.03
CA GLY A 163 -17.61 3.19 -10.06
C GLY A 163 -16.68 4.27 -9.48
N ILE A 164 -17.20 5.16 -8.64
CA ILE A 164 -16.38 6.15 -7.94
C ILE A 164 -15.35 5.48 -7.03
N PHE A 165 -15.74 4.43 -6.31
CA PHE A 165 -14.82 3.65 -5.48
C PHE A 165 -13.65 3.08 -6.31
N ALA A 166 -13.93 2.50 -7.47
CA ALA A 166 -12.90 1.97 -8.38
C ALA A 166 -11.95 3.07 -8.88
N LEU A 167 -12.48 4.25 -9.21
CA LEU A 167 -11.70 5.42 -9.63
C LEU A 167 -10.76 5.90 -8.52
N LEU A 168 -11.28 6.04 -7.29
CA LEU A 168 -10.47 6.44 -6.13
C LEU A 168 -9.41 5.40 -5.78
N LEU A 169 -9.72 4.11 -5.94
CA LEU A 169 -8.77 3.02 -5.72
C LEU A 169 -7.62 3.07 -6.74
N ASN A 170 -7.88 3.43 -8.01
CA ASN A 170 -6.83 3.68 -9.00
C ASN A 170 -5.87 4.81 -8.56
N PHE A 171 -6.41 5.92 -8.03
CA PHE A 171 -5.59 6.99 -7.47
C PHE A 171 -4.80 6.53 -6.24
N LEU A 172 -5.40 5.72 -5.38
CA LEU A 172 -4.72 5.18 -4.20
C LEU A 172 -3.50 4.33 -4.59
N PHE A 173 -3.60 3.51 -5.65
CA PHE A 173 -2.44 2.79 -6.17
C PHE A 173 -1.36 3.75 -6.69
N CYS A 174 -1.71 4.80 -7.45
CA CYS A 174 -0.75 5.81 -7.88
C CYS A 174 -0.06 6.53 -6.71
N ILE A 175 -0.81 6.85 -5.65
CA ILE A 175 -0.31 7.45 -4.42
C ILE A 175 0.67 6.52 -3.72
N SER A 176 0.39 5.21 -3.68
CA SER A 176 1.24 4.22 -3.04
C SER A 176 2.65 4.13 -3.65
N PHE A 177 2.85 4.56 -4.90
CA PHE A 177 4.17 4.60 -5.55
C PHE A 177 5.14 5.59 -4.89
N TYR A 178 4.60 6.59 -4.21
CA TYR A 178 5.37 7.62 -3.52
C TYR A 178 5.63 7.34 -2.04
N THR A 179 5.24 6.18 -1.52
CA THR A 179 5.50 5.80 -0.11
C THR A 179 6.96 5.48 0.16
N SER A 180 7.70 5.01 -0.85
CA SER A 180 9.13 4.71 -0.74
C SER A 180 9.99 5.90 -1.13
N THR A 181 11.10 6.11 -0.41
CA THR A 181 12.10 7.12 -0.75
C THR A 181 12.99 6.64 -1.89
N GLU A 182 13.43 7.58 -2.72
CA GLU A 182 14.44 7.35 -3.74
C GLU A 182 15.84 7.45 -3.13
N PRO A 183 16.84 6.70 -3.63
CA PRO A 183 18.23 6.96 -3.33
C PRO A 183 18.64 8.38 -3.75
N ASP A 184 19.52 9.02 -2.99
CA ASP A 184 19.97 10.40 -3.20
C ASP A 184 20.49 10.64 -4.62
N PHE A 185 21.12 9.63 -5.22
CA PHE A 185 21.60 9.66 -6.60
C PHE A 185 20.53 10.06 -7.62
N TYR A 186 19.31 9.56 -7.47
CA TYR A 186 18.20 9.89 -8.38
C TYR A 186 17.70 11.33 -8.24
N VAL A 187 18.01 12.00 -7.14
CA VAL A 187 17.69 13.42 -6.93
C VAL A 187 18.78 14.28 -7.57
N TRP A 188 20.06 13.94 -7.37
CA TRP A 188 21.21 14.69 -7.91
C TRP A 188 21.33 14.64 -9.43
N VAL A 189 20.99 13.51 -10.05
CA VAL A 189 21.06 13.33 -11.53
C VAL A 189 20.28 14.40 -12.29
N TYR A 190 19.26 15.00 -11.69
CA TYR A 190 18.45 16.01 -12.38
C TYR A 190 19.15 17.36 -12.51
N SER A 191 20.17 17.68 -11.70
CA SER A 191 20.90 18.96 -11.72
C SER A 191 19.99 20.20 -11.82
N LEU A 192 18.86 20.19 -11.11
CA LEU A 192 17.83 21.21 -11.11
C LEU A 192 17.78 21.92 -9.76
N THR A 193 17.29 23.15 -9.76
CA THR A 193 16.95 23.83 -8.49
C THR A 193 15.79 23.10 -7.80
N SER A 194 15.74 23.15 -6.47
CA SER A 194 14.73 22.46 -5.63
C SER A 194 13.30 22.71 -6.10
N LYS A 195 12.99 23.97 -6.50
CA LYS A 195 11.67 24.31 -7.04
C LYS A 195 11.38 23.61 -8.37
N LEU A 196 12.32 23.68 -9.32
CA LEU A 196 12.14 23.08 -10.64
C LEU A 196 12.07 21.55 -10.54
N PHE A 197 12.88 20.95 -9.68
CA PHE A 197 12.84 19.53 -9.39
C PHE A 197 11.46 19.10 -8.88
N LEU A 198 10.94 19.77 -7.84
CA LEU A 198 9.65 19.43 -7.25
C LEU A 198 8.49 19.60 -8.23
N ILE A 199 8.46 20.71 -8.99
CA ILE A 199 7.46 20.95 -10.04
C ILE A 199 7.53 19.86 -11.12
N LYS A 200 8.73 19.49 -11.54
CA LYS A 200 8.94 18.42 -12.53
C LYS A 200 8.41 17.08 -12.01
N LYS A 201 8.69 16.74 -10.75
CA LYS A 201 8.19 15.51 -10.12
C LYS A 201 6.67 15.49 -10.00
N ILE A 202 6.04 16.59 -9.55
CA ILE A 202 4.57 16.71 -9.49
C ILE A 202 3.98 16.58 -10.90
N LYS A 203 4.49 17.33 -11.88
CA LYS A 203 3.98 17.27 -13.24
C LYS A 203 4.08 15.88 -13.85
N THR A 204 5.19 15.19 -13.63
CA THR A 204 5.39 13.81 -14.09
C THR A 204 4.44 12.84 -13.39
N ALA A 205 4.24 13.01 -12.07
CA ALA A 205 3.30 12.20 -11.30
C ALA A 205 1.87 12.32 -11.84
N LEU A 206 1.41 13.56 -12.08
CA LEU A 206 0.08 13.82 -12.62
C LEU A 206 -0.08 13.25 -14.04
N LEU A 207 0.89 13.43 -14.93
CA LEU A 207 0.85 12.91 -16.30
C LEU A 207 0.76 11.37 -16.32
N HIS A 208 1.57 10.69 -15.53
CA HIS A 208 1.56 9.23 -15.51
C HIS A 208 0.30 8.67 -14.79
N ALA A 209 -0.17 9.35 -13.73
CA ALA A 209 -1.45 8.99 -13.10
C ALA A 209 -2.61 9.14 -14.08
N THR A 210 -2.61 10.19 -14.95
CA THR A 210 -3.62 10.37 -16.00
C THR A 210 -3.71 9.14 -16.91
N ILE A 211 -2.58 8.60 -17.36
CA ILE A 211 -2.56 7.41 -18.24
C ILE A 211 -3.32 6.22 -17.59
N LEU A 212 -3.20 6.05 -16.27
CA LEU A 212 -3.81 4.94 -15.55
C LEU A 212 -5.25 5.22 -15.10
N THR A 213 -5.60 6.47 -14.81
CA THR A 213 -6.90 6.79 -14.22
C THR A 213 -7.91 7.30 -15.24
N LEU A 214 -7.43 7.93 -16.32
CA LEU A 214 -8.29 8.51 -17.36
C LEU A 214 -9.23 7.47 -18.02
N PRO A 215 -8.80 6.24 -18.36
CA PRO A 215 -9.70 5.27 -18.97
C PRO A 215 -10.94 4.99 -18.12
N SER A 216 -10.76 4.76 -16.81
CA SER A 216 -11.90 4.55 -15.91
C SER A 216 -12.78 5.77 -15.77
N ALA A 217 -12.20 6.98 -15.70
CA ALA A 217 -12.96 8.22 -15.60
C ALA A 217 -13.80 8.49 -16.86
N VAL A 218 -13.22 8.29 -18.05
CA VAL A 218 -13.93 8.47 -19.32
C VAL A 218 -15.06 7.46 -19.46
N ILE A 219 -14.80 6.19 -19.20
CA ILE A 219 -15.83 5.14 -19.27
C ILE A 219 -16.99 5.49 -18.32
N LEU A 220 -16.70 5.84 -17.06
CA LEU A 220 -17.74 6.23 -16.10
C LEU A 220 -18.52 7.46 -16.55
N SER A 221 -17.86 8.49 -17.10
CA SER A 221 -18.53 9.71 -17.56
C SER A 221 -19.44 9.48 -18.76
N LEU A 222 -19.10 8.54 -19.64
CA LEU A 222 -19.96 8.16 -20.78
C LEU A 222 -21.24 7.44 -20.35
N PHE A 223 -21.15 6.57 -19.33
CA PHE A 223 -22.32 5.84 -18.85
C PHE A 223 -23.16 6.61 -17.82
N TYR A 224 -22.54 7.53 -17.07
CA TYR A 224 -23.20 8.35 -16.03
C TYR A 224 -23.11 9.84 -16.36
N ILE A 225 -23.62 10.24 -17.54
CA ILE A 225 -23.52 11.61 -18.06
C ILE A 225 -24.09 12.64 -17.06
N SER A 226 -25.25 12.35 -16.44
CA SER A 226 -25.88 13.22 -15.44
C SER A 226 -25.00 13.49 -14.21
N ASN A 227 -24.07 12.58 -13.89
CA ASN A 227 -23.18 12.65 -12.72
C ASN A 227 -21.74 12.98 -13.12
N SER A 228 -21.48 13.38 -14.36
CA SER A 228 -20.12 13.66 -14.87
C SER A 228 -19.37 14.73 -14.06
N TYR A 229 -20.09 15.72 -13.53
CA TYR A 229 -19.50 16.75 -12.65
C TYR A 229 -18.97 16.18 -11.32
N ILE A 230 -19.63 15.13 -10.78
CA ILE A 230 -19.18 14.44 -9.56
C ILE A 230 -17.90 13.64 -9.87
N ILE A 231 -17.88 12.93 -11.02
CA ILE A 231 -16.70 12.19 -11.47
C ILE A 231 -15.51 13.15 -11.64
N ALA A 232 -15.72 14.30 -12.30
CA ALA A 232 -14.70 15.33 -12.47
C ALA A 232 -14.20 15.86 -11.11
N GLY A 233 -15.10 16.09 -10.15
CA GLY A 233 -14.76 16.52 -8.79
C GLY A 233 -13.85 15.52 -8.07
N PHE A 234 -14.20 14.24 -8.06
CA PHE A 234 -13.36 13.18 -7.46
C PHE A 234 -12.05 12.99 -8.21
N TYR A 235 -12.04 13.16 -9.52
CA TYR A 235 -10.84 13.09 -10.35
C TYR A 235 -9.87 14.23 -10.02
N CYS A 236 -10.33 15.47 -9.93
CA CYS A 236 -9.54 16.60 -9.48
C CYS A 236 -9.03 16.41 -8.04
N LEU A 237 -9.87 15.90 -7.14
CA LEU A 237 -9.47 15.58 -5.77
C LEU A 237 -8.33 14.56 -5.73
N GLY A 238 -8.39 13.51 -6.55
CA GLY A 238 -7.32 12.52 -6.67
C GLY A 238 -5.98 13.15 -7.09
N TYR A 239 -6.00 14.11 -8.01
CA TYR A 239 -4.78 14.84 -8.39
C TYR A 239 -4.22 15.70 -7.26
N VAL A 240 -5.08 16.41 -6.53
CA VAL A 240 -4.64 17.23 -5.40
C VAL A 240 -4.02 16.36 -4.32
N TYR A 241 -4.62 15.18 -4.03
CA TYR A 241 -4.03 14.22 -3.10
C TYR A 241 -2.68 13.69 -3.57
N LEU A 242 -2.56 13.33 -4.85
CA LEU A 242 -1.29 12.86 -5.41
C LEU A 242 -0.20 13.93 -5.29
N ALA A 243 -0.52 15.19 -5.61
CA ALA A 243 0.40 16.31 -5.46
C ALA A 243 0.79 16.53 -3.99
N ALA A 244 -0.18 16.45 -3.07
CA ALA A 244 0.06 16.56 -1.63
C ALA A 244 1.04 15.49 -1.12
N VAL A 245 0.86 14.22 -1.55
CA VAL A 245 1.74 13.11 -1.15
C VAL A 245 3.13 13.26 -1.73
N VAL A 246 3.28 13.71 -2.98
CA VAL A 246 4.58 14.03 -3.57
C VAL A 246 5.28 15.12 -2.75
N CYS A 247 4.60 16.20 -2.40
CA CYS A 247 5.16 17.24 -1.54
C CYS A 247 5.50 16.69 -0.13
N ALA A 248 4.64 15.90 0.48
CA ALA A 248 4.88 15.30 1.79
C ALA A 248 6.11 14.38 1.79
N LYS A 249 6.32 13.58 0.74
CA LYS A 249 7.50 12.73 0.55
C LYS A 249 8.78 13.56 0.61
N TYR A 250 8.87 14.63 -0.17
CA TYR A 250 10.08 15.46 -0.23
C TYR A 250 10.25 16.40 0.96
N SER A 251 9.19 16.64 1.76
CA SER A 251 9.30 17.46 2.97
C SER A 251 10.15 16.82 4.09
N VAL A 252 10.36 15.51 4.03
CA VAL A 252 11.16 14.72 4.98
C VAL A 252 12.37 14.05 4.35
N PHE A 253 12.57 14.23 3.04
CA PHE A 253 13.71 13.67 2.32
C PHE A 253 15.04 13.93 3.04
N PRO A 254 15.99 12.97 3.12
CA PRO A 254 16.00 11.61 2.51
C PRO A 254 15.29 10.55 3.34
N LYS A 255 14.71 10.87 4.48
CA LYS A 255 14.00 9.93 5.33
C LYS A 255 12.64 9.56 4.71
N GLN A 256 12.12 8.41 5.10
CA GLN A 256 10.74 8.02 4.76
C GLN A 256 9.73 8.93 5.48
N MET A 257 8.53 9.05 4.91
CA MET A 257 7.44 9.77 5.57
C MET A 257 7.20 9.21 6.96
N SER A 258 7.24 10.09 7.96
CA SER A 258 6.99 9.74 9.35
C SER A 258 5.50 9.82 9.69
N LEU A 259 5.14 9.36 10.87
CA LEU A 259 3.76 9.30 11.34
C LEU A 259 3.02 10.65 11.27
N PRO A 260 3.62 11.82 11.66
CA PRO A 260 2.93 13.10 11.55
C PRO A 260 2.45 13.45 10.15
N GLN A 261 3.28 13.26 9.10
CA GLN A 261 2.89 13.53 7.72
C GLN A 261 1.76 12.58 7.27
N THR A 262 1.88 11.30 7.65
CA THR A 262 0.88 10.29 7.31
C THR A 262 -0.46 10.59 8.00
N ILE A 263 -0.45 11.02 9.27
CA ILE A 263 -1.67 11.40 10.00
C ILE A 263 -2.31 12.64 9.36
N LEU A 264 -1.54 13.67 9.03
CA LEU A 264 -2.08 14.89 8.40
C LEU A 264 -2.75 14.56 7.06
N LEU A 265 -2.14 13.71 6.24
CA LEU A 265 -2.74 13.23 5.00
C LEU A 265 -3.99 12.36 5.26
N ALA A 266 -3.96 11.48 6.26
CA ALA A 266 -5.11 10.64 6.60
C ALA A 266 -6.30 11.45 7.11
N VAL A 267 -6.08 12.45 7.96
CA VAL A 267 -7.12 13.36 8.46
C VAL A 267 -7.72 14.21 7.34
N SER A 268 -6.97 14.49 6.27
CA SER A 268 -7.50 15.23 5.13
C SER A 268 -8.45 14.41 4.25
N ILE A 269 -8.50 13.06 4.37
CA ILE A 269 -9.44 12.22 3.60
C ILE A 269 -10.90 12.56 3.93
N PRO A 270 -11.35 12.54 5.20
CA PRO A 270 -12.70 12.95 5.54
C PRO A 270 -12.92 14.47 5.44
N LEU A 271 -11.87 15.28 5.42
CA LEU A 271 -11.93 16.74 5.38
C LEU A 271 -11.07 17.30 4.22
N PRO A 272 -11.48 17.12 2.95
CA PRO A 272 -10.71 17.54 1.78
C PRO A 272 -10.28 19.02 1.77
N PRO A 273 -11.04 19.98 2.33
CA PRO A 273 -10.60 21.38 2.40
C PRO A 273 -9.27 21.58 3.13
N LEU A 274 -8.87 20.68 4.02
CA LEU A 274 -7.55 20.75 4.66
C LEU A 274 -6.38 20.69 3.66
N LEU A 275 -6.58 20.12 2.49
CA LEU A 275 -5.56 20.07 1.43
C LEU A 275 -5.15 21.47 0.95
N ILE A 276 -6.03 22.45 1.02
CA ILE A 276 -5.74 23.86 0.66
C ILE A 276 -4.59 24.39 1.53
N ILE A 277 -4.52 23.95 2.78
CA ILE A 277 -3.46 24.33 3.73
C ILE A 277 -2.27 23.38 3.65
N LEU A 278 -2.52 22.07 3.55
CA LEU A 278 -1.47 21.05 3.60
C LEU A 278 -0.57 21.07 2.37
N VAL A 279 -1.11 21.30 1.17
CA VAL A 279 -0.32 21.33 -0.07
C VAL A 279 0.73 22.47 -0.04
N PRO A 280 0.37 23.74 0.22
CA PRO A 280 1.37 24.80 0.37
C PRO A 280 2.36 24.56 1.51
N TYR A 281 1.89 24.04 2.63
CA TYR A 281 2.74 23.73 3.78
C TYR A 281 3.82 22.71 3.41
N PHE A 282 3.44 21.57 2.87
CA PHE A 282 4.41 20.55 2.45
C PHE A 282 5.28 21.00 1.27
N TYR A 283 4.75 21.81 0.36
CA TYR A 283 5.51 22.38 -0.75
C TYR A 283 6.66 23.27 -0.25
N ILE A 284 6.40 24.19 0.68
CA ILE A 284 7.42 25.08 1.27
C ILE A 284 8.46 24.25 2.04
N GLN A 285 7.99 23.28 2.83
CA GLN A 285 8.88 22.40 3.59
C GLN A 285 9.79 21.56 2.68
N SER A 286 9.25 21.06 1.56
CA SER A 286 10.00 20.27 0.57
C SER A 286 11.12 21.09 -0.07
N ILE A 287 10.85 22.33 -0.45
CA ILE A 287 11.89 23.22 -0.99
C ILE A 287 13.00 23.43 0.00
N LYS A 288 12.67 23.82 1.25
CA LYS A 288 13.66 24.02 2.32
C LYS A 288 14.51 22.78 2.63
N LYS A 289 13.94 21.59 2.43
CA LYS A 289 14.68 20.34 2.64
C LYS A 289 15.56 20.01 1.44
N LEU A 290 15.02 20.11 0.23
CA LEU A 290 15.75 19.85 -1.00
C LEU A 290 16.92 20.81 -1.22
N ASP A 291 16.82 22.09 -0.82
CA ASP A 291 17.91 23.08 -0.90
C ASP A 291 19.16 22.68 -0.09
N LYS A 292 19.03 21.72 0.82
CA LYS A 292 20.17 21.17 1.58
C LYS A 292 20.84 19.99 0.87
N PHE A 293 20.22 19.46 -0.17
CA PHE A 293 20.67 18.26 -0.90
C PHE A 293 21.00 18.51 -2.37
N LEU A 294 20.39 19.50 -3.00
CA LEU A 294 20.66 19.97 -4.37
C LEU A 294 21.54 21.20 -4.36
#